data_d86d49700e3dbf59d4c8c415e9abe2e4
#
_entry.id   d86d49700e3dbf59d4c8c415e9abe2e4
#
_cell.length_a   1.000
_cell.length_b   1.000
_cell.length_c   1.000
_cell.angle_alpha   90.00
_cell.angle_beta   90.00
_cell.angle_gamma   90.00
#
_symmetry.space_group_name_H-M   'P 1'
#
loop_
_entity.id
_entity.type
_entity.pdbx_description
1 polymer ?
#
loop_
_entity_poly.entity_id
_entity_poly.type
_entity_poly.pdbx_seq_one_letter_code
_entity_poly.pdbx_strand_id
1 'polypeptide(L)' 'MNRHEYGLKHVDNERVFHMRSLHEAINALKLQDFPERWQIVERWKSHWSEVE' A
#
# COMPACT_ATOMS: atom_id res chain seq x y z
N MET A 1 -17.23 9.09 -9.24
CA MET A 1 -16.38 8.08 -9.89
C MET A 1 -15.45 7.45 -8.88
N ASN A 2 -15.45 6.13 -8.82
CA ASN A 2 -14.59 5.43 -7.89
C ASN A 2 -13.18 5.33 -8.46
N ARG A 3 -12.22 5.77 -7.67
CA ARG A 3 -10.81 5.67 -8.06
C ARG A 3 -10.15 4.60 -7.20
N HIS A 4 -9.51 3.66 -7.85
CA HIS A 4 -8.74 2.64 -7.16
C HIS A 4 -7.37 3.21 -6.79
N GLU A 5 -7.09 3.23 -5.51
CA GLU A 5 -5.84 3.77 -5.00
C GLU A 5 -5.04 2.66 -4.33
N TYR A 6 -3.73 2.80 -4.39
CA TYR A 6 -2.81 1.85 -3.75
C TYR A 6 -1.92 2.59 -2.78
N GLY A 7 -1.43 1.87 -1.79
CA GLY A 7 -0.53 2.44 -0.82
C GLY A 7 0.34 1.38 -0.17
N LEU A 8 1.30 1.83 0.60
CA LEU A 8 2.20 0.97 1.35
C LEU A 8 2.08 1.34 2.82
N LYS A 9 1.87 0.34 3.67
CA LYS A 9 1.66 0.53 5.09
C LYS A 9 2.60 -0.36 5.89
N HIS A 10 3.27 0.24 6.88
CA HIS A 10 4.07 -0.54 7.82
C HIS A 10 3.15 -1.20 8.84
N VAL A 11 3.47 -2.43 9.24
CA VAL A 11 2.60 -3.20 10.14
C VAL A 11 2.41 -2.54 11.50
N ASP A 12 3.39 -1.76 11.95
CA ASP A 12 3.34 -1.09 13.24
C ASP A 12 2.86 0.35 13.15
N ASN A 13 2.41 0.79 11.98
CA ASN A 13 2.04 2.18 11.75
C ASN A 13 0.75 2.23 10.94
N GLU A 14 -0.17 3.07 11.37
CA GLU A 14 -1.45 3.21 10.66
C GLU A 14 -1.35 4.13 9.45
N ARG A 15 -0.24 4.82 9.28
CA ARG A 15 -0.05 5.74 8.17
C ARG A 15 0.16 4.97 6.87
N VAL A 16 -0.55 5.39 5.84
CA VAL A 16 -0.44 4.81 4.51
C VAL A 16 0.30 5.78 3.60
N PHE A 17 1.31 5.29 2.93
CA PHE A 17 2.04 6.06 1.92
C PHE A 17 1.42 5.79 0.57
N HIS A 18 0.83 6.81 -0.03
CA HIS A 18 0.10 6.66 -1.29
C HIS A 18 1.03 6.36 -2.45
N MET A 19 0.62 5.41 -3.27
CA MET A 19 1.34 5.04 -4.50
C MET A 19 0.43 5.28 -5.69
N ARG A 20 1.02 5.53 -6.85
CA ARG A 20 0.25 5.81 -8.06
C ARG A 20 -0.40 4.57 -8.64
N SER A 21 0.21 3.42 -8.41
CA SER A 21 -0.27 2.17 -8.99
C SER A 21 0.19 1.01 -8.15
N LEU A 22 -0.39 -0.15 -8.40
CA LEU A 22 0.05 -1.39 -7.76
C LEU A 22 1.50 -1.68 -8.08
N HIS A 23 1.91 -1.44 -9.32
CA HIS A 23 3.30 -1.67 -9.73
C HIS A 23 4.26 -0.81 -8.91
N GLU A 24 3.92 0.45 -8.70
CA GLU A 24 4.74 1.34 -7.89
C GLU A 24 4.80 0.87 -6.44
N ALA A 25 3.68 0.38 -5.90
CA ALA A 25 3.64 -0.14 -4.55
C ALA A 25 4.54 -1.37 -4.40
N ILE A 26 4.50 -2.26 -5.39
CA ILE A 26 5.36 -3.45 -5.38
C ILE A 26 6.83 -3.05 -5.42
N ASN A 27 7.19 -2.09 -6.28
CA ASN A 27 8.57 -1.63 -6.36
C ASN A 27 9.01 -0.98 -5.05
N ALA A 28 8.16 -0.18 -4.44
CA ALA A 28 8.47 0.45 -3.17
C ALA A 28 8.68 -0.59 -2.07
N LEU A 29 7.87 -1.64 -2.08
CA LEU A 29 8.00 -2.72 -1.11
C LEU A 29 9.35 -3.41 -1.25
N LYS A 30 9.79 -3.65 -2.48
CA LYS A 30 11.08 -4.30 -2.74
C LYS A 30 12.27 -3.49 -2.27
N LEU A 31 12.10 -2.17 -2.15
CA LEU A 31 13.17 -1.29 -1.73
C LEU A 31 13.32 -1.19 -0.21
N GLN A 32 12.40 -1.78 0.53
CA GLN A 32 12.46 -1.72 1.98
C GLN A 32 13.48 -2.72 2.53
N ASP A 33 14.12 -2.35 3.65
CA ASP A 33 15.08 -3.23 4.32
C ASP A 33 14.41 -4.48 4.86
N PHE A 34 13.17 -4.34 5.31
CA PHE A 34 12.39 -5.44 5.86
C PHE A 34 11.02 -5.49 5.16
N PRO A 35 10.98 -6.02 3.94
CA PRO A 35 9.73 -6.05 3.18
C PRO A 35 8.59 -6.79 3.89
N GLU A 36 8.93 -7.76 4.72
CA GLU A 36 7.93 -8.53 5.45
C GLU A 36 7.19 -7.69 6.50
N ARG A 37 7.71 -6.53 6.83
CA ARG A 37 7.05 -5.62 7.78
C ARG A 37 6.18 -4.59 7.07
N TRP A 38 6.13 -4.62 5.76
CA TRP A 38 5.33 -3.70 4.97
C TRP A 38 4.24 -4.46 4.26
N GLN A 39 3.16 -3.77 3.98
CA GLN A 39 2.02 -4.37 3.33
C GLN A 39 1.44 -3.45 2.28
N ILE A 40 1.07 -4.02 1.15
CA ILE A 40 0.40 -3.27 0.10
C ILE A 40 -1.07 -3.22 0.46
N VAL A 41 -1.65 -2.03 0.43
CA VAL A 41 -3.06 -1.82 0.72
C VAL A 41 -3.73 -1.14 -0.47
N GLU A 42 -5.03 -1.30 -0.57
CA GLU A 42 -5.81 -0.69 -1.64
C GLU A 42 -7.05 -0.04 -1.07
N ARG A 43 -7.53 0.96 -1.79
CA ARG A 43 -8.74 1.66 -1.41
C ARG A 43 -9.46 2.10 -2.67
N TRP A 44 -10.75 1.88 -2.71
CA TRP A 44 -11.54 2.38 -3.81
C TRP A 44 -12.86 2.97 -3.34
N LYS A 45 -13.07 3.03 -2.05
CA LYS A 45 -14.20 3.74 -1.46
C LYS A 45 -13.67 4.64 -0.36
N SER A 46 -13.74 4.23 0.88
CA SER A 46 -13.41 5.11 1.98
C SER A 46 -12.38 4.56 2.96
N HIS A 47 -12.02 3.30 2.88
CA HIS A 47 -11.02 2.76 3.80
C HIS A 47 -10.10 1.77 3.12
N TRP A 48 -8.93 1.62 3.71
CA TRP A 48 -7.89 0.78 3.16
C TRP A 48 -8.11 -0.69 3.50
N SER A 49 -7.79 -1.55 2.55
CA SER A 49 -7.84 -2.99 2.72
C SER A 49 -6.54 -3.60 2.24
N GLU A 50 -6.18 -4.73 2.81
CA GLU A 50 -4.97 -5.43 2.41
C GLU A 50 -5.15 -6.06 1.02
N VAL A 51 -4.11 -5.95 0.21
CA VAL A 51 -4.08 -6.62 -1.09
C VAL A 51 -3.52 -8.01 -0.89
N GLU A 52 -4.31 -8.99 -1.28
CA GLU A 52 -3.91 -10.39 -1.17
C GLU A 52 -3.25 -10.90 -2.43
#